data_27986e4de9fb144d04b5a6714a3a73d1
#
_entry.id   27986e4de9fb144d04b5a6714a3a73d1
#
_cell.length_a   1.000
_cell.length_b   1.000
_cell.length_c   1.000
_cell.angle_alpha   90.00
_cell.angle_beta   90.00
_cell.angle_gamma   90.00
#
_symmetry.space_group_name_H-M   'P 1'
#
loop_
_entity.id
_entity.type
_entity.pdbx_description
1 polymer ?
#
loop_
_entity_poly.entity_id
_entity_poly.type
_entity_poly.pdbx_seq_one_letter_code
_entity_poly.pdbx_strand_id
1 'polypeptide(L)'
;MKDIKELLNFSLININKPAGPTSYSISEFVRRKLALKKTSHMGTLDPKVTGVLPITLGRACKLAGYFIKHNKSYSGILHTHKSQKIEELQKLIDKNFVGKILQTPPHRSAVKREEREREVYDWKLLEVSEDNRNFLFECKVEGGTYIRKICSDLGE
;
A
#
# COMPACT_ATOMS: atom_id res chain seq x y z
N MET A 1 -15.48 -27.86 -19.22
CA MET A 1 -14.56 -26.71 -18.97
C MET A 1 -15.38 -25.44 -19.03
N LYS A 2 -15.27 -24.52 -18.04
CA LYS A 2 -15.99 -23.23 -18.13
C LYS A 2 -15.41 -22.40 -19.29
N ASP A 3 -16.28 -21.68 -19.99
CA ASP A 3 -15.84 -20.75 -21.03
C ASP A 3 -14.93 -19.64 -20.42
N ILE A 4 -13.87 -19.27 -21.13
CA ILE A 4 -12.95 -18.21 -20.72
C ILE A 4 -13.70 -16.90 -20.44
N LYS A 5 -14.73 -16.60 -21.21
CA LYS A 5 -15.57 -15.40 -20.98
C LYS A 5 -16.31 -15.45 -19.65
N GLU A 6 -16.79 -16.61 -19.24
CA GLU A 6 -17.42 -16.78 -17.91
C GLU A 6 -16.39 -16.62 -16.79
N LEU A 7 -15.20 -17.21 -16.94
CA LEU A 7 -14.11 -17.08 -15.97
C LEU A 7 -13.69 -15.61 -15.82
N LEU A 8 -13.48 -14.91 -16.91
CA LEU A 8 -13.11 -13.49 -16.91
C LEU A 8 -14.21 -12.60 -16.31
N ASN A 9 -15.48 -13.00 -16.41
CA ASN A 9 -16.58 -12.20 -15.84
C ASN A 9 -16.74 -12.33 -14.32
N PHE A 10 -16.05 -13.30 -13.70
CA PHE A 10 -16.03 -13.46 -12.24
C PHE A 10 -14.67 -14.00 -11.78
N SER A 11 -13.67 -13.15 -11.86
CA SER A 11 -12.28 -13.51 -11.52
C SER A 11 -11.55 -12.37 -10.83
N LEU A 12 -10.37 -12.71 -10.35
CA LEU A 12 -9.40 -11.81 -9.79
C LEU A 12 -8.05 -12.09 -10.44
N ILE A 13 -7.31 -11.04 -10.76
CA ILE A 13 -5.92 -11.15 -11.22
C ILE A 13 -5.02 -10.26 -10.37
N ASN A 14 -3.79 -10.71 -10.15
CA ASN A 14 -2.74 -9.91 -9.53
C ASN A 14 -1.86 -9.30 -10.62
N ILE A 15 -1.70 -7.98 -10.56
CA ILE A 15 -0.82 -7.24 -11.44
C ILE A 15 0.38 -6.74 -10.64
N ASN A 16 1.58 -6.96 -11.13
CA ASN A 16 2.76 -6.25 -10.63
C ASN A 16 2.71 -4.82 -11.22
N LYS A 17 2.18 -3.90 -10.43
CA LYS A 17 2.06 -2.49 -10.85
C LYS A 17 3.45 -1.87 -10.95
N PRO A 18 3.85 -1.34 -12.12
CA PRO A 18 5.09 -0.59 -12.25
C PRO A 18 4.97 0.80 -11.61
N ALA A 19 6.11 1.46 -11.39
CA ALA A 19 6.13 2.90 -11.10
C ALA A 19 5.64 3.69 -12.32
N GLY A 20 4.98 4.82 -12.08
CA GLY A 20 4.46 5.73 -13.08
C GLY A 20 2.93 5.79 -13.11
N PRO A 21 2.22 4.75 -13.58
CA PRO A 21 0.77 4.79 -13.70
C PRO A 21 0.06 4.73 -12.34
N THR A 22 -1.15 5.29 -12.26
CA THR A 22 -2.04 5.15 -11.10
C THR A 22 -2.65 3.75 -11.04
N SER A 23 -3.12 3.32 -9.87
CA SER A 23 -3.87 2.07 -9.72
C SER A 23 -5.13 2.05 -10.59
N TYR A 24 -5.79 3.20 -10.74
CA TYR A 24 -6.92 3.36 -11.65
C TYR A 24 -6.52 3.13 -13.12
N SER A 25 -5.42 3.74 -13.59
CA SER A 25 -4.94 3.55 -14.97
C SER A 25 -4.64 2.10 -15.29
N ILE A 26 -4.06 1.35 -14.34
CA ILE A 26 -3.81 -0.09 -14.50
C ILE A 26 -5.13 -0.87 -14.58
N SER A 27 -6.07 -0.59 -13.70
CA SER A 27 -7.40 -1.24 -13.74
C SER A 27 -8.11 -0.98 -15.06
N GLU A 28 -8.06 0.25 -15.56
CA GLU A 28 -8.66 0.65 -16.84
C GLU A 28 -7.94 0.01 -18.05
N PHE A 29 -6.62 -0.13 -17.99
CA PHE A 29 -5.84 -0.85 -19.00
C PHE A 29 -6.30 -2.32 -19.08
N VAL A 30 -6.43 -3.00 -17.95
CA VAL A 30 -6.93 -4.39 -17.89
C VAL A 30 -8.35 -4.49 -18.45
N ARG A 31 -9.23 -3.56 -18.07
CA ARG A 31 -10.61 -3.51 -18.58
C ARG A 31 -10.64 -3.48 -20.12
N ARG A 32 -9.85 -2.60 -20.71
CA ARG A 32 -9.79 -2.45 -22.17
C ARG A 32 -9.17 -3.66 -22.86
N LYS A 33 -8.05 -4.17 -22.32
CA LYS A 33 -7.34 -5.30 -22.93
C LYS A 33 -8.16 -6.59 -22.93
N LEU A 34 -8.97 -6.80 -21.91
CA LEU A 34 -9.83 -8.00 -21.77
C LEU A 34 -11.26 -7.76 -22.26
N ALA A 35 -11.56 -6.60 -22.87
CA ALA A 35 -12.89 -6.20 -23.34
C ALA A 35 -14.00 -6.39 -22.28
N LEU A 36 -13.68 -6.06 -21.01
CA LEU A 36 -14.62 -6.22 -19.90
C LEU A 36 -15.52 -5.00 -19.71
N LYS A 37 -16.73 -5.21 -19.21
CA LYS A 37 -17.65 -4.12 -18.87
C LYS A 37 -17.14 -3.29 -17.71
N LYS A 38 -16.46 -3.92 -16.71
CA LYS A 38 -15.94 -3.25 -15.54
C LYS A 38 -14.80 -4.03 -14.89
N THR A 39 -13.90 -3.30 -14.23
CA THR A 39 -12.85 -3.78 -13.35
C THR A 39 -12.80 -2.90 -12.11
N SER A 40 -12.20 -3.37 -11.03
CA SER A 40 -11.92 -2.59 -9.83
C SER A 40 -10.61 -3.05 -9.22
N HIS A 41 -9.79 -2.13 -8.72
CA HIS A 41 -8.58 -2.46 -7.97
C HIS A 41 -8.88 -2.56 -6.47
N MET A 42 -8.21 -3.49 -5.79
CA MET A 42 -8.41 -3.76 -4.36
C MET A 42 -7.32 -3.11 -3.51
N GLY A 43 -7.42 -1.82 -3.34
CA GLY A 43 -6.44 -0.96 -2.70
C GLY A 43 -5.74 -0.04 -3.70
N THR A 44 -5.18 1.05 -3.20
CA THR A 44 -4.50 2.04 -4.02
C THR A 44 -3.02 2.05 -3.69
N LEU A 45 -2.19 1.81 -4.70
CA LEU A 45 -0.76 2.11 -4.67
C LEU A 45 -0.54 3.48 -5.32
N ASP A 46 0.28 4.30 -4.70
CA ASP A 46 0.67 5.59 -5.27
C ASP A 46 1.38 5.41 -6.62
N PRO A 47 1.38 6.41 -7.52
CA PRO A 47 2.02 6.29 -8.83
C PRO A 47 3.47 5.83 -8.77
N LYS A 48 4.27 6.37 -7.84
CA LYS A 48 5.70 6.02 -7.69
C LYS A 48 5.94 4.65 -7.02
N VAL A 49 4.91 4.05 -6.42
CA VAL A 49 5.02 2.77 -5.71
C VAL A 49 4.78 1.62 -6.68
N THR A 50 5.61 0.59 -6.58
CA THR A 50 5.47 -0.69 -7.27
C THR A 50 4.84 -1.72 -6.35
N GLY A 51 4.38 -2.85 -6.88
CA GLY A 51 3.94 -3.99 -6.08
C GLY A 51 2.66 -4.64 -6.57
N VAL A 52 2.18 -5.58 -5.80
CA VAL A 52 0.99 -6.37 -6.13
C VAL A 52 -0.27 -5.52 -6.04
N LEU A 53 -0.94 -5.37 -7.17
CA LEU A 53 -2.24 -4.72 -7.30
C LEU A 53 -3.28 -5.75 -7.73
N PRO A 54 -4.10 -6.26 -6.80
CA PRO A 54 -5.19 -7.16 -7.16
C PRO A 54 -6.30 -6.40 -7.88
N ILE A 55 -6.77 -6.95 -9.00
CA ILE A 55 -7.85 -6.38 -9.82
C ILE A 55 -8.97 -7.41 -9.95
N THR A 56 -10.16 -7.01 -9.58
CA THR A 56 -11.39 -7.78 -9.77
C THR A 56 -11.98 -7.51 -11.14
N LEU A 57 -12.49 -8.58 -11.78
CA LEU A 57 -13.01 -8.56 -13.15
C LEU A 57 -14.53 -8.80 -13.15
N GLY A 58 -15.25 -8.03 -13.94
CA GLY A 58 -16.68 -8.19 -14.16
C GLY A 58 -17.50 -8.16 -12.86
N ARG A 59 -18.25 -9.21 -12.60
CA ARG A 59 -19.12 -9.35 -11.41
C ARG A 59 -18.35 -9.38 -10.10
N ALA A 60 -17.08 -9.83 -10.12
CA ALA A 60 -16.24 -9.86 -8.93
C ALA A 60 -15.92 -8.46 -8.36
N CYS A 61 -16.17 -7.38 -9.11
CA CYS A 61 -16.03 -6.01 -8.61
C CYS A 61 -16.87 -5.72 -7.35
N LYS A 62 -17.93 -6.49 -7.12
CA LYS A 62 -18.74 -6.39 -5.89
C LYS A 62 -17.95 -6.79 -4.63
N LEU A 63 -16.88 -7.58 -4.79
CA LEU A 63 -16.04 -8.06 -3.69
C LEU A 63 -14.89 -7.09 -3.35
N ALA A 64 -14.61 -6.10 -4.19
CA ALA A 64 -13.46 -5.21 -4.01
C ALA A 64 -13.46 -4.52 -2.63
N GLY A 65 -14.60 -4.02 -2.17
CA GLY A 65 -14.73 -3.36 -0.87
C GLY A 65 -14.42 -4.27 0.32
N TYR A 66 -14.67 -5.57 0.18
CA TYR A 66 -14.35 -6.56 1.21
C TYR A 66 -12.85 -6.71 1.40
N PHE A 67 -12.08 -6.78 0.30
CA PHE A 67 -10.63 -7.01 0.33
C PHE A 67 -9.80 -5.75 0.61
N ILE A 68 -10.33 -4.55 0.37
CA ILE A 68 -9.62 -3.29 0.62
C ILE A 68 -9.18 -3.15 2.08
N LYS A 69 -9.98 -3.67 3.02
CA LYS A 69 -9.72 -3.56 4.46
C LYS A 69 -8.69 -4.57 5.00
N HIS A 70 -8.24 -5.53 4.20
CA HIS A 70 -7.26 -6.52 4.65
C HIS A 70 -5.91 -5.86 4.93
N ASN A 71 -5.17 -6.46 5.86
CA ASN A 71 -3.81 -6.05 6.21
C ASN A 71 -2.90 -6.05 4.99
N LYS A 72 -1.88 -5.20 5.03
CA LYS A 72 -0.90 -5.01 3.98
C LYS A 72 0.50 -5.13 4.54
N SER A 73 1.41 -5.67 3.73
CA SER A 73 2.84 -5.61 4.00
C SER A 73 3.52 -4.73 2.96
N TYR A 74 4.48 -3.96 3.40
CA TYR A 74 5.26 -3.05 2.56
C TYR A 74 6.74 -3.22 2.86
N SER A 75 7.56 -3.11 1.82
CA SER A 75 9.00 -2.91 1.93
C SER A 75 9.35 -1.57 1.30
N GLY A 76 10.32 -0.87 1.82
CA GLY A 76 10.70 0.44 1.30
C GLY A 76 12.00 0.95 1.89
N ILE A 77 12.43 2.11 1.42
CA ILE A 77 13.58 2.83 1.96
C ILE A 77 13.08 4.06 2.70
N LEU A 78 13.37 4.12 4.00
CA LEU A 78 13.21 5.30 4.82
C LEU A 78 14.47 6.14 4.70
N HIS A 79 14.33 7.36 4.17
CA HIS A 79 15.43 8.33 4.10
C HIS A 79 15.33 9.32 5.25
N THR A 80 16.43 9.47 6.02
CA THR A 80 16.54 10.46 7.10
C THR A 80 17.45 11.62 6.66
N HIS A 81 17.12 12.84 7.10
CA HIS A 81 17.92 14.03 6.77
C HIS A 81 19.28 14.07 7.50
N LYS A 82 19.36 13.39 8.64
CA LYS A 82 20.57 13.25 9.44
C LYS A 82 20.93 11.77 9.56
N SER A 83 22.23 11.48 9.69
CA SER A 83 22.72 10.14 10.03
C SER A 83 22.12 9.67 11.36
N GLN A 84 21.64 8.43 11.40
CA GLN A 84 21.02 7.80 12.57
C GLN A 84 21.61 6.41 12.77
N LYS A 85 21.66 5.95 14.02
CA LYS A 85 21.96 4.54 14.30
C LYS A 85 20.72 3.70 14.16
N ILE A 86 20.81 2.57 13.46
CA ILE A 86 19.68 1.71 13.16
C ILE A 86 18.95 1.25 14.44
N GLU A 87 19.69 0.95 15.52
CA GLU A 87 19.13 0.48 16.79
C GLU A 87 18.36 1.60 17.52
N GLU A 88 18.83 2.84 17.43
CA GLU A 88 18.17 4.00 18.04
C GLU A 88 16.89 4.34 17.29
N LEU A 89 16.96 4.31 15.96
CA LEU A 89 15.82 4.57 15.08
C LEU A 89 14.76 3.47 15.22
N GLN A 90 15.15 2.19 15.32
CA GLN A 90 14.22 1.09 15.55
C GLN A 90 13.48 1.25 16.88
N LYS A 91 14.20 1.57 17.97
CA LYS A 91 13.56 1.83 19.28
C LYS A 91 12.55 2.98 19.23
N LEU A 92 12.86 4.03 18.48
CA LEU A 92 11.96 5.17 18.29
C LEU A 92 10.68 4.75 17.55
N ILE A 93 10.83 3.95 16.50
CA ILE A 93 9.71 3.40 15.71
C ILE A 93 8.85 2.49 16.59
N ASP A 94 9.48 1.55 17.29
CA ASP A 94 8.77 0.59 18.16
C ASP A 94 7.93 1.30 19.22
N LYS A 95 8.49 2.35 19.81
CA LYS A 95 7.83 3.11 20.88
C LYS A 95 6.64 3.94 20.39
N ASN A 96 6.76 4.56 19.20
CA ASN A 96 5.80 5.60 18.78
C ASN A 96 4.89 5.20 17.62
N PHE A 97 5.28 4.19 16.84
CA PHE A 97 4.60 3.86 15.58
C PHE A 97 4.18 2.40 15.46
N VAL A 98 4.60 1.51 16.35
CA VAL A 98 4.09 0.12 16.41
C VAL A 98 2.91 0.07 17.39
N GLY A 99 1.86 -0.66 17.02
CA GLY A 99 0.59 -0.70 17.71
C GLY A 99 -0.45 0.26 17.14
N LYS A 100 -1.29 0.78 18.01
CA LYS A 100 -2.37 1.72 17.62
C LYS A 100 -1.83 3.14 17.48
N ILE A 101 -2.04 3.72 16.33
CA ILE A 101 -1.64 5.10 15.99
C ILE A 101 -2.83 5.89 15.46
N LEU A 102 -2.79 7.20 15.62
CA LEU A 102 -3.76 8.10 15.02
C LEU A 102 -3.18 8.72 13.74
N GLN A 103 -3.92 8.63 12.65
CA GLN A 103 -3.51 9.21 11.38
C GLN A 103 -4.60 10.07 10.76
N THR A 104 -4.22 11.26 10.32
CA THR A 104 -5.02 12.08 9.41
C THR A 104 -4.59 11.79 7.96
N PRO A 105 -5.51 11.37 7.07
CA PRO A 105 -5.18 11.14 5.67
C PRO A 105 -4.48 12.35 5.03
N PRO A 106 -3.46 12.15 4.18
CA PRO A 106 -2.76 13.25 3.51
C PRO A 106 -3.71 14.01 2.57
N HIS A 107 -3.38 15.28 2.25
CA HIS A 107 -4.22 16.18 1.46
C HIS A 107 -4.69 15.62 0.11
N ARG A 108 -3.90 14.77 -0.53
CA ARG A 108 -4.20 14.14 -1.84
C ARG A 108 -4.75 12.73 -1.69
N SER A 109 -5.53 12.45 -0.64
CA SER A 109 -6.22 11.16 -0.50
C SER A 109 -7.64 11.24 -1.04
N ALA A 110 -8.16 10.10 -1.51
CA ALA A 110 -9.55 9.98 -2.01
C ALA A 110 -10.60 9.89 -0.88
N VAL A 111 -10.17 9.89 0.39
CA VAL A 111 -11.06 9.76 1.56
C VAL A 111 -11.16 11.07 2.33
N LYS A 112 -12.28 11.25 3.04
CA LYS A 112 -12.50 12.41 3.91
C LYS A 112 -11.35 12.54 4.91
N ARG A 113 -10.86 13.77 5.10
CA ARG A 113 -9.73 14.08 5.96
C ARG A 113 -10.19 14.18 7.42
N GLU A 114 -10.35 13.03 8.04
CA GLU A 114 -10.68 12.87 9.45
C GLU A 114 -9.61 12.00 10.11
N GLU A 115 -9.28 12.29 11.35
CA GLU A 115 -8.37 11.47 12.13
C GLU A 115 -8.97 10.08 12.34
N ARG A 116 -8.15 9.05 12.18
CA ARG A 116 -8.57 7.65 12.29
C ARG A 116 -7.50 6.83 12.99
N GLU A 117 -7.94 5.98 13.90
CA GLU A 117 -7.07 4.95 14.47
C GLU A 117 -6.67 3.96 13.39
N ARG A 118 -5.40 3.58 13.39
CA ARG A 118 -4.80 2.56 12.54
C ARG A 118 -3.88 1.69 13.36
N GLU A 119 -3.67 0.46 12.94
CA GLU A 119 -2.79 -0.47 13.61
C GLU A 119 -1.58 -0.81 12.74
N VAL A 120 -0.40 -0.64 13.32
CA VAL A 120 0.87 -1.09 12.78
C VAL A 120 1.28 -2.34 13.57
N TYR A 121 1.19 -3.50 12.93
CA TYR A 121 1.45 -4.78 13.60
C TYR A 121 2.93 -5.05 13.80
N ASP A 122 3.76 -4.61 12.84
CA ASP A 122 5.20 -4.80 12.85
C ASP A 122 5.88 -3.78 11.95
N TRP A 123 7.07 -3.33 12.34
CA TRP A 123 7.94 -2.48 11.53
C TRP A 123 9.39 -2.79 11.85
N LYS A 124 10.14 -3.28 10.89
CA LYS A 124 11.54 -3.69 11.04
C LYS A 124 12.44 -2.94 10.08
N LEU A 125 13.51 -2.38 10.63
CA LEU A 125 14.65 -1.90 9.86
C LEU A 125 15.58 -3.10 9.62
N LEU A 126 15.89 -3.40 8.36
CA LEU A 126 16.65 -4.58 7.96
C LEU A 126 18.10 -4.25 7.67
N GLU A 127 18.33 -3.17 6.95
CA GLU A 127 19.64 -2.74 6.49
C GLU A 127 19.77 -1.23 6.54
N VAL A 128 20.98 -0.74 6.60
CA VAL A 128 21.31 0.69 6.57
C VAL A 128 22.43 0.96 5.57
N SER A 129 22.34 2.08 4.85
CA SER A 129 23.42 2.52 3.94
C SER A 129 24.67 2.97 4.72
N GLU A 130 25.81 3.02 4.05
CA GLU A 130 27.10 3.44 4.64
C GLU A 130 27.07 4.83 5.27
N ASP A 131 26.27 5.75 4.72
CA ASP A 131 26.06 7.11 5.25
C ASP A 131 25.07 7.17 6.43
N ASN A 132 24.51 6.03 6.84
CA ASN A 132 23.51 5.90 7.89
C ASN A 132 22.27 6.80 7.70
N ARG A 133 21.82 6.98 6.45
CA ARG A 133 20.69 7.85 6.11
C ARG A 133 19.56 7.13 5.36
N ASN A 134 19.84 5.97 4.76
CA ASN A 134 18.85 5.18 4.05
C ASN A 134 18.70 3.83 4.75
N PHE A 135 17.47 3.53 5.18
CA PHE A 135 17.15 2.33 5.93
C PHE A 135 16.15 1.50 5.15
N LEU A 136 16.54 0.28 4.77
CA LEU A 136 15.60 -0.69 4.23
C LEU A 136 14.68 -1.14 5.36
N PHE A 137 13.37 -1.06 5.14
CA PHE A 137 12.38 -1.52 6.10
C PHE A 137 11.37 -2.48 5.50
N GLU A 138 10.80 -3.28 6.36
CA GLU A 138 9.55 -4.01 6.13
C GLU A 138 8.55 -3.67 7.22
N CYS A 139 7.27 -3.59 6.87
CA CYS A 139 6.21 -3.37 7.84
C CYS A 139 4.94 -4.12 7.47
N LYS A 140 4.15 -4.45 8.49
CA LYS A 140 2.81 -5.01 8.35
C LYS A 140 1.81 -4.10 9.07
N VAL A 141 0.77 -3.68 8.35
CA VAL A 141 -0.18 -2.67 8.83
C VAL A 141 -1.62 -3.02 8.48
N GLU A 142 -2.56 -2.42 9.20
CA GLU A 142 -3.98 -2.42 8.89
C GLU A 142 -4.25 -1.78 7.53
N GLY A 143 -5.26 -2.30 6.81
CA GLY A 143 -5.68 -1.72 5.53
C GLY A 143 -6.14 -0.27 5.68
N GLY A 144 -5.57 0.62 4.86
CA GLY A 144 -5.84 2.06 4.89
C GLY A 144 -4.84 2.87 5.71
N THR A 145 -3.79 2.25 6.26
CA THR A 145 -2.66 2.94 6.88
C THR A 145 -1.81 3.62 5.81
N TYR A 146 -1.39 4.85 6.07
CA TYR A 146 -0.55 5.65 5.18
C TYR A 146 0.92 5.59 5.60
N ILE A 147 1.70 4.72 4.94
CA ILE A 147 3.13 4.52 5.24
C ILE A 147 3.91 5.82 5.10
N ARG A 148 3.62 6.63 4.06
CA ARG A 148 4.25 7.95 3.88
C ARG A 148 4.00 8.90 5.04
N LYS A 149 2.83 8.81 5.67
CA LYS A 149 2.51 9.65 6.84
C LYS A 149 3.35 9.23 8.04
N ILE A 150 3.51 7.91 8.28
CA ILE A 150 4.40 7.41 9.34
C ILE A 150 5.84 7.90 9.11
N CYS A 151 6.36 7.76 7.89
CA CYS A 151 7.71 8.24 7.58
C CYS A 151 7.87 9.76 7.76
N SER A 152 6.82 10.54 7.45
CA SER A 152 6.83 11.99 7.67
C SER A 152 6.80 12.33 9.16
N ASP A 153 5.92 11.69 9.93
CA ASP A 153 5.75 11.94 11.37
C ASP A 153 6.97 11.51 12.18
N LEU A 154 7.71 10.51 11.69
CA LEU A 154 8.97 10.09 12.29
C LEU A 154 10.08 11.15 12.13
N GLY A 155 9.94 12.06 11.17
CA GLY A 155 10.89 13.14 10.90
C GLY A 155 10.58 14.46 11.63
N GLU A 156 9.42 14.55 12.29
CA GLU A 156 8.99 15.69 13.12
C GLU A 156 9.43 15.51 14.57
#